data_582b4019c840b03bc2a19ba1d9eddce2
#
_entry.id   582b4019c840b03bc2a19ba1d9eddce2
#
_cell.length_a   1.000
_cell.length_b   1.000
_cell.length_c   1.000
_cell.angle_alpha   90.00
_cell.angle_beta   90.00
_cell.angle_gamma   90.00
#
_symmetry.space_group_name_H-M   'P 1'
#
loop_
_entity.id
_entity.type
_entity.pdbx_description
1 polymer ?
#
loop_
_entity_poly.entity_id
_entity_poly.type
_entity_poly.pdbx_seq_one_letter_code
_entity_poly.pdbx_strand_id
1 'polypeptide(L)'
;MNSAQIKAMIEDEFEELVEIRRDLHMHPELSEHEERTEKAICAQLDKLGIAYEAGVAGHGIIATVGPKDAKYGIAIRADIDALPITECTGLPYASVNKGVMHACGHDIHTTVLLGAARIFKAMENELKGAVKLFFQPAEETVGGAERMIAHDGLNSPKIKRVMGMHVDPTVPTGCIHLAKSRMNASTTELIINVNGVACHGAHPDQGVDAIVVASHIVLALQTISSRFAAPTTPVIVTIGTIHGGSKENVCAGQVKLAGTIRALDFETRDFIKAHVKTIAENTAAAFGASAEVIMNDGYPPLVNDVATSLAIADVAEKEIGRGSVIFMDDPSLGADDFAYFTSKVPGVYFNIGTYKEGQALPQALHNENFAPDEECIKYGVLMNVLGALRLLDEDEAKA
;
A
#
# COMPACT_ATOMS: atom_id res chain seq x y z
N MET A 1 14.85 -5.46 27.67
CA MET A 1 16.00 -5.20 26.74
C MET A 1 16.05 -3.72 26.45
N ASN A 2 17.23 -3.07 26.41
CA ASN A 2 17.37 -1.65 26.08
C ASN A 2 17.75 -1.44 24.60
N SER A 3 17.66 -0.18 24.11
CA SER A 3 17.94 0.15 22.70
C SER A 3 19.35 -0.26 22.23
N ALA A 4 20.38 -0.12 23.07
CA ALA A 4 21.74 -0.53 22.73
C ALA A 4 21.86 -2.05 22.52
N GLN A 5 21.18 -2.85 23.34
CA GLN A 5 21.13 -4.30 23.20
C GLN A 5 20.38 -4.71 21.93
N ILE A 6 19.28 -4.00 21.59
CA ILE A 6 18.53 -4.23 20.36
C ILE A 6 19.42 -3.94 19.13
N LYS A 7 20.12 -2.80 19.11
CA LYS A 7 21.05 -2.46 18.04
C LYS A 7 22.18 -3.50 17.88
N ALA A 8 22.75 -3.96 18.99
CA ALA A 8 23.76 -5.00 18.93
C ALA A 8 23.22 -6.30 18.34
N MET A 9 22.01 -6.72 18.73
CA MET A 9 21.36 -7.90 18.14
C MET A 9 21.12 -7.75 16.63
N ILE A 10 20.68 -6.56 16.17
CA ILE A 10 20.48 -6.30 14.76
C ILE A 10 21.79 -6.45 13.98
N GLU A 11 22.90 -5.90 14.52
CA GLU A 11 24.23 -6.04 13.89
C GLU A 11 24.70 -7.50 13.85
N ASP A 12 24.51 -8.26 14.94
CA ASP A 12 24.92 -9.66 15.03
C ASP A 12 24.13 -10.57 14.06
N GLU A 13 22.88 -10.24 13.78
CA GLU A 13 22.00 -11.03 12.91
C GLU A 13 21.95 -10.52 11.45
N PHE A 14 22.61 -9.40 11.15
CA PHE A 14 22.46 -8.73 9.86
C PHE A 14 22.84 -9.60 8.66
N GLU A 15 23.95 -10.32 8.74
CA GLU A 15 24.39 -11.20 7.63
C GLU A 15 23.35 -12.29 7.34
N GLU A 16 22.75 -12.91 8.36
CA GLU A 16 21.68 -13.90 8.17
C GLU A 16 20.41 -13.26 7.58
N LEU A 17 20.06 -12.05 7.99
CA LEU A 17 18.93 -11.32 7.41
C LEU A 17 19.16 -11.01 5.92
N VAL A 18 20.36 -10.60 5.55
CA VAL A 18 20.73 -10.39 4.14
C VAL A 18 20.62 -11.69 3.33
N GLU A 19 21.04 -12.83 3.89
CA GLU A 19 20.89 -14.14 3.23
C GLU A 19 19.42 -14.49 3.02
N ILE A 20 18.55 -14.26 4.02
CA ILE A 20 17.11 -14.48 3.91
C ILE A 20 16.52 -13.57 2.80
N ARG A 21 16.87 -12.29 2.81
CA ARG A 21 16.43 -11.33 1.78
C ARG A 21 16.82 -11.78 0.37
N ARG A 22 18.07 -12.19 0.18
CA ARG A 22 18.59 -12.64 -1.11
C ARG A 22 17.93 -13.93 -1.58
N ASP A 23 17.62 -14.85 -0.66
CA ASP A 23 16.87 -16.06 -0.98
C ASP A 23 15.45 -15.76 -1.44
N LEU A 24 14.74 -14.83 -0.78
CA LEU A 24 13.43 -14.36 -1.22
C LEU A 24 13.51 -13.66 -2.57
N HIS A 25 14.51 -12.80 -2.77
CA HIS A 25 14.72 -12.07 -4.02
C HIS A 25 15.01 -12.99 -5.21
N MET A 26 15.78 -14.07 -5.00
CA MET A 26 16.06 -15.07 -6.04
C MET A 26 14.82 -15.87 -6.45
N HIS A 27 13.84 -16.00 -5.57
CA HIS A 27 12.67 -16.85 -5.77
C HIS A 27 11.35 -16.10 -5.62
N PRO A 28 11.17 -14.97 -6.34
CA PRO A 28 9.97 -14.16 -6.22
C PRO A 28 8.76 -14.90 -6.75
N GLU A 29 7.60 -14.71 -6.13
CA GLU A 29 6.33 -15.29 -6.53
C GLU A 29 5.28 -14.19 -6.71
N LEU A 30 4.43 -14.35 -7.72
CA LEU A 30 3.35 -13.39 -8.01
C LEU A 30 2.27 -13.44 -6.94
N SER A 31 1.50 -12.37 -6.82
CA SER A 31 0.30 -12.29 -6.00
C SER A 31 -0.59 -13.53 -6.19
N GLU A 32 -1.08 -14.08 -5.08
CA GLU A 32 -1.90 -15.30 -4.98
C GLU A 32 -1.17 -16.62 -5.34
N HIS A 33 0.17 -16.58 -5.51
CA HIS A 33 1.02 -17.73 -5.82
C HIS A 33 2.27 -17.77 -4.95
N GLU A 34 2.19 -17.27 -3.71
CA GLU A 34 3.33 -17.10 -2.79
C GLU A 34 3.61 -18.36 -1.94
N GLU A 35 3.40 -19.58 -2.50
CA GLU A 35 3.50 -20.85 -1.74
C GLU A 35 4.91 -21.12 -1.18
N ARG A 36 5.97 -20.78 -1.94
CA ARG A 36 7.34 -20.95 -1.48
C ARG A 36 7.70 -19.91 -0.42
N THR A 37 7.28 -18.68 -0.65
CA THR A 37 7.49 -17.54 0.26
C THR A 37 6.81 -17.80 1.59
N GLU A 38 5.56 -18.26 1.60
CA GLU A 38 4.85 -18.74 2.80
C GLU A 38 5.67 -19.78 3.57
N LYS A 39 6.14 -20.84 2.89
CA LYS A 39 6.96 -21.90 3.50
C LYS A 39 8.28 -21.38 4.06
N ALA A 40 8.94 -20.46 3.35
CA ALA A 40 10.19 -19.86 3.80
C ALA A 40 9.99 -19.05 5.08
N ILE A 41 8.93 -18.25 5.17
CA ILE A 41 8.56 -17.48 6.36
C ILE A 41 8.20 -18.43 7.52
N CYS A 42 7.35 -19.43 7.29
CA CYS A 42 6.99 -20.44 8.29
C CYS A 42 8.22 -21.12 8.86
N ALA A 43 9.19 -21.50 8.01
CA ALA A 43 10.42 -22.13 8.47
C ALA A 43 11.28 -21.23 9.38
N GLN A 44 11.27 -19.91 9.15
CA GLN A 44 11.93 -18.95 10.05
C GLN A 44 11.18 -18.83 11.39
N LEU A 45 9.85 -18.76 11.36
CA LEU A 45 9.02 -18.69 12.56
C LEU A 45 9.14 -19.98 13.41
N ASP A 46 9.20 -21.15 12.76
CA ASP A 46 9.43 -22.44 13.42
C ASP A 46 10.78 -22.49 14.14
N LYS A 47 11.86 -22.03 13.50
CA LYS A 47 13.19 -21.94 14.13
C LYS A 47 13.17 -21.07 15.40
N LEU A 48 12.35 -20.02 15.41
CA LEU A 48 12.20 -19.10 16.53
C LEU A 48 11.23 -19.62 17.59
N GLY A 49 10.45 -20.68 17.31
CA GLY A 49 9.38 -21.16 18.18
C GLY A 49 8.27 -20.12 18.38
N ILE A 50 7.96 -19.36 17.34
CA ILE A 50 6.86 -18.38 17.32
C ILE A 50 5.61 -19.09 16.80
N ALA A 51 4.50 -18.95 17.50
CA ALA A 51 3.22 -19.49 17.05
C ALA A 51 2.64 -18.64 15.93
N TYR A 52 2.14 -19.28 14.88
CA TYR A 52 1.53 -18.62 13.74
C TYR A 52 0.36 -19.41 13.15
N GLU A 53 -0.44 -18.76 12.35
CA GLU A 53 -1.42 -19.33 11.45
C GLU A 53 -1.03 -19.00 10.02
N ALA A 54 -0.89 -20.02 9.18
CA ALA A 54 -0.55 -19.90 7.76
C ALA A 54 -1.78 -20.11 6.88
N GLY A 55 -1.69 -19.76 5.57
CA GLY A 55 -2.79 -19.88 4.64
C GLY A 55 -3.88 -18.82 4.81
N VAL A 56 -3.63 -17.77 5.57
CA VAL A 56 -4.58 -16.67 5.78
C VAL A 56 -4.65 -15.80 4.54
N ALA A 57 -5.84 -15.57 4.02
CA ALA A 57 -6.06 -14.80 2.77
C ALA A 57 -5.34 -15.39 1.53
N GLY A 58 -5.11 -16.70 1.51
CA GLY A 58 -4.35 -17.42 0.49
C GLY A 58 -3.03 -17.92 1.03
N HIS A 59 -1.96 -17.15 0.93
CA HIS A 59 -0.61 -17.51 1.37
C HIS A 59 -0.08 -16.61 2.50
N GLY A 60 -0.95 -15.83 3.14
CA GLY A 60 -0.58 -14.96 4.24
C GLY A 60 -0.37 -15.71 5.56
N ILE A 61 0.39 -15.08 6.47
CA ILE A 61 0.71 -15.63 7.77
C ILE A 61 0.41 -14.58 8.84
N ILE A 62 -0.22 -15.00 9.94
CA ILE A 62 -0.39 -14.20 11.15
C ILE A 62 0.38 -14.87 12.27
N ALA A 63 1.46 -14.26 12.73
CA ALA A 63 2.22 -14.70 13.88
C ALA A 63 1.97 -13.80 15.09
N THR A 64 2.15 -14.31 16.29
CA THR A 64 1.94 -13.55 17.52
C THR A 64 3.05 -13.82 18.53
N VAL A 65 3.62 -12.75 19.07
CA VAL A 65 4.66 -12.79 20.11
C VAL A 65 4.20 -11.96 21.31
N GLY A 66 4.47 -12.42 22.52
CA GLY A 66 4.18 -11.72 23.77
C GLY A 66 3.38 -12.54 24.77
N PRO A 67 2.87 -11.91 25.84
CA PRO A 67 2.14 -12.60 26.89
C PRO A 67 0.92 -13.34 26.35
N LYS A 68 0.75 -14.61 26.75
CA LYS A 68 -0.37 -15.45 26.29
C LYS A 68 -1.75 -14.92 26.70
N ASP A 69 -1.80 -14.14 27.77
CA ASP A 69 -3.00 -13.52 28.32
C ASP A 69 -3.10 -12.02 27.99
N ALA A 70 -2.33 -11.56 26.99
CA ALA A 70 -2.35 -10.17 26.55
C ALA A 70 -3.76 -9.75 26.15
N LYS A 71 -4.27 -8.69 26.78
CA LYS A 71 -5.60 -8.15 26.50
C LYS A 71 -5.63 -7.27 25.27
N TYR A 72 -4.49 -6.72 24.89
CA TYR A 72 -4.30 -5.86 23.73
C TYR A 72 -2.93 -6.11 23.09
N GLY A 73 -2.79 -5.59 21.89
CA GLY A 73 -1.53 -5.63 21.16
C GLY A 73 -1.46 -4.55 20.09
N ILE A 74 -0.35 -4.56 19.41
CA ILE A 74 -0.12 -3.82 18.17
C ILE A 74 0.11 -4.82 17.04
N ALA A 75 -0.10 -4.36 15.82
CA ALA A 75 0.19 -5.15 14.63
C ALA A 75 1.29 -4.48 13.80
N ILE A 76 2.11 -5.30 13.14
CA ILE A 76 3.11 -4.86 12.15
C ILE A 76 2.87 -5.67 10.88
N ARG A 77 2.85 -5.00 9.73
CA ARG A 77 2.60 -5.63 8.43
C ARG A 77 3.82 -5.54 7.52
N ALA A 78 4.09 -6.62 6.83
CA ALA A 78 4.90 -6.67 5.63
C ALA A 78 4.13 -7.41 4.53
N ASP A 79 4.15 -6.88 3.32
CA ASP A 79 3.73 -7.58 2.10
C ASP A 79 4.77 -8.60 1.66
N ILE A 80 4.38 -9.60 0.85
CA ILE A 80 5.26 -10.72 0.49
C ILE A 80 5.28 -11.07 -0.99
N ASP A 81 4.41 -10.48 -1.81
CA ASP A 81 4.27 -10.78 -3.23
C ASP A 81 5.26 -10.03 -4.13
N ALA A 82 5.39 -10.45 -5.38
CA ALA A 82 6.28 -9.90 -6.38
C ALA A 82 5.53 -9.52 -7.66
N LEU A 83 6.24 -8.87 -8.59
CA LEU A 83 5.69 -8.29 -9.81
C LEU A 83 6.07 -9.09 -11.07
N PRO A 84 5.22 -9.06 -12.12
CA PRO A 84 5.50 -9.70 -13.42
C PRO A 84 6.50 -8.88 -14.24
N ILE A 85 7.73 -8.72 -13.72
CA ILE A 85 8.83 -7.94 -14.31
C ILE A 85 10.02 -8.87 -14.53
N THR A 86 10.66 -8.80 -15.70
CA THR A 86 11.92 -9.49 -15.94
C THR A 86 13.07 -8.68 -15.37
N GLU A 87 13.76 -9.21 -14.39
CA GLU A 87 14.87 -8.52 -13.75
C GLU A 87 16.07 -8.34 -14.68
N CYS A 88 16.67 -7.15 -14.66
CA CYS A 88 17.86 -6.76 -15.44
C CYS A 88 19.00 -6.19 -14.58
N THR A 89 18.98 -6.41 -13.27
CA THR A 89 19.98 -5.85 -12.32
C THR A 89 21.39 -6.43 -12.50
N GLY A 90 21.50 -7.68 -12.95
CA GLY A 90 22.76 -8.40 -13.03
C GLY A 90 23.39 -8.76 -11.67
N LEU A 91 22.61 -8.68 -10.58
CA LEU A 91 23.04 -9.05 -9.24
C LEU A 91 23.31 -10.56 -9.13
N PRO A 92 24.26 -11.01 -8.28
CA PRO A 92 24.55 -12.43 -8.10
C PRO A 92 23.38 -13.22 -7.49
N TYR A 93 22.41 -12.55 -6.91
CA TYR A 93 21.18 -13.08 -6.35
C TYR A 93 19.93 -12.61 -7.12
N ALA A 94 20.09 -12.23 -8.39
CA ALA A 94 18.95 -11.89 -9.25
C ALA A 94 17.96 -13.04 -9.36
N SER A 95 16.69 -12.71 -9.65
CA SER A 95 15.60 -13.66 -9.77
C SER A 95 15.93 -14.83 -10.71
N VAL A 96 15.73 -16.05 -10.23
CA VAL A 96 15.78 -17.26 -11.07
C VAL A 96 14.44 -17.56 -11.73
N ASN A 97 13.36 -16.89 -11.32
CA ASN A 97 12.00 -17.02 -11.85
C ASN A 97 11.83 -16.03 -13.00
N LYS A 98 12.05 -16.48 -14.23
CA LYS A 98 11.96 -15.63 -15.41
C LYS A 98 10.63 -14.89 -15.50
N GLY A 99 10.68 -13.57 -15.63
CA GLY A 99 9.51 -12.72 -15.76
C GLY A 99 8.89 -12.32 -14.41
N VAL A 100 9.52 -12.64 -13.29
CA VAL A 100 9.05 -12.24 -11.96
C VAL A 100 10.20 -11.62 -11.16
N MET A 101 9.96 -10.54 -10.45
CA MET A 101 10.96 -9.80 -9.68
C MET A 101 10.33 -9.13 -8.45
N HIS A 102 11.03 -9.10 -7.33
CA HIS A 102 10.71 -8.20 -6.21
C HIS A 102 11.12 -6.75 -6.54
N ALA A 103 10.42 -6.12 -7.49
CA ALA A 103 10.71 -4.76 -7.94
C ALA A 103 10.06 -3.68 -7.07
N CYS A 104 9.29 -4.07 -6.03
CA CYS A 104 8.71 -3.18 -5.03
C CYS A 104 9.38 -3.31 -3.65
N GLY A 105 10.32 -4.26 -3.47
CA GLY A 105 11.08 -4.43 -2.23
C GLY A 105 10.38 -5.22 -1.13
N HIS A 106 9.34 -5.99 -1.46
CA HIS A 106 8.61 -6.80 -0.49
C HIS A 106 9.47 -7.92 0.13
N ASP A 107 10.54 -8.35 -0.53
CA ASP A 107 11.60 -9.19 0.03
C ASP A 107 12.32 -8.52 1.22
N ILE A 108 12.57 -7.21 1.14
CA ILE A 108 13.11 -6.41 2.26
C ILE A 108 12.06 -6.27 3.36
N HIS A 109 10.80 -5.95 3.03
CA HIS A 109 9.73 -5.80 4.03
C HIS A 109 9.54 -7.08 4.83
N THR A 110 9.46 -8.22 4.15
CA THR A 110 9.38 -9.56 4.75
C THR A 110 10.58 -9.82 5.68
N THR A 111 11.80 -9.55 5.20
CA THR A 111 13.04 -9.76 5.97
C THR A 111 13.10 -8.86 7.20
N VAL A 112 12.72 -7.61 7.08
CA VAL A 112 12.63 -6.66 8.19
C VAL A 112 11.66 -7.17 9.26
N LEU A 113 10.50 -7.68 8.86
CA LEU A 113 9.52 -8.21 9.80
C LEU A 113 10.01 -9.49 10.47
N LEU A 114 10.72 -10.37 9.77
CA LEU A 114 11.38 -11.55 10.36
C LEU A 114 12.49 -11.14 11.34
N GLY A 115 13.30 -10.14 11.02
CA GLY A 115 14.29 -9.58 11.95
C GLY A 115 13.65 -9.01 13.21
N ALA A 116 12.55 -8.27 13.07
CA ALA A 116 11.77 -7.80 14.22
C ALA A 116 11.19 -8.95 15.05
N ALA A 117 10.68 -10.00 14.41
CA ALA A 117 10.17 -11.20 15.07
C ALA A 117 11.21 -11.88 15.98
N ARG A 118 12.47 -11.96 15.54
CA ARG A 118 13.59 -12.50 16.33
C ARG A 118 13.80 -11.71 17.62
N ILE A 119 13.83 -10.39 17.51
CA ILE A 119 14.05 -9.50 18.67
C ILE A 119 12.85 -9.56 19.62
N PHE A 120 11.62 -9.51 19.10
CA PHE A 120 10.43 -9.65 19.94
C PHE A 120 10.41 -11.00 20.67
N LYS A 121 10.83 -12.08 20.01
CA LYS A 121 10.93 -13.39 20.65
C LYS A 121 11.97 -13.43 21.75
N ALA A 122 13.14 -12.82 21.54
CA ALA A 122 14.20 -12.74 22.54
C ALA A 122 13.76 -11.97 23.81
N MET A 123 12.82 -11.02 23.67
CA MET A 123 12.28 -10.23 24.76
C MET A 123 10.80 -10.52 25.09
N GLU A 124 10.28 -11.65 24.65
CA GLU A 124 8.85 -12.01 24.76
C GLU A 124 8.26 -11.78 26.15
N ASN A 125 9.02 -12.14 27.20
CA ASN A 125 8.59 -12.00 28.61
C ASN A 125 8.63 -10.54 29.14
N GLU A 126 9.22 -9.61 28.38
CA GLU A 126 9.31 -8.20 28.74
C GLU A 126 8.25 -7.35 28.05
N LEU A 127 7.53 -7.94 27.07
CA LEU A 127 6.51 -7.24 26.30
C LEU A 127 5.28 -6.94 27.15
N LYS A 128 4.78 -5.71 27.10
CA LYS A 128 3.60 -5.22 27.84
C LYS A 128 2.26 -5.57 27.18
N GLY A 129 2.30 -6.05 25.96
CA GLY A 129 1.16 -6.50 25.15
C GLY A 129 1.65 -7.41 24.06
N ALA A 130 0.73 -7.95 23.27
CA ALA A 130 1.10 -8.80 22.14
C ALA A 130 1.57 -7.96 20.95
N VAL A 131 2.48 -8.53 20.16
CA VAL A 131 2.84 -8.04 18.83
C VAL A 131 2.36 -9.05 17.80
N LYS A 132 1.42 -8.66 16.94
CA LYS A 132 0.99 -9.46 15.79
C LYS A 132 1.79 -9.08 14.57
N LEU A 133 2.27 -10.08 13.87
CA LEU A 133 3.10 -9.94 12.66
C LEU A 133 2.28 -10.45 11.48
N PHE A 134 1.94 -9.56 10.56
CA PHE A 134 1.20 -9.88 9.35
C PHE A 134 2.16 -9.96 8.18
N PHE A 135 2.37 -11.17 7.65
CA PHE A 135 3.00 -11.39 6.36
C PHE A 135 1.89 -11.49 5.34
N GLN A 136 1.67 -10.43 4.59
CA GLN A 136 0.47 -10.23 3.80
C GLN A 136 0.70 -10.54 2.32
N PRO A 137 -0.12 -11.42 1.69
CA PRO A 137 -0.05 -11.72 0.27
C PRO A 137 -0.78 -10.69 -0.58
N ALA A 138 -0.51 -10.70 -1.88
CA ALA A 138 -1.30 -10.08 -2.95
C ALA A 138 -1.56 -8.58 -2.80
N GLU A 139 -0.58 -7.79 -2.33
CA GLU A 139 -0.70 -6.33 -2.26
C GLU A 139 -0.86 -5.72 -3.65
N GLU A 140 -0.08 -6.19 -4.62
CA GLU A 140 0.05 -5.63 -5.98
C GLU A 140 -1.16 -5.89 -6.90
N THR A 141 -2.16 -6.64 -6.44
CA THR A 141 -3.29 -7.03 -7.28
C THR A 141 -4.65 -6.91 -6.59
N VAL A 142 -5.09 -7.98 -5.92
CA VAL A 142 -6.45 -8.09 -5.36
C VAL A 142 -6.55 -7.62 -3.91
N GLY A 143 -5.42 -7.35 -3.26
CA GLY A 143 -5.33 -6.97 -1.86
C GLY A 143 -5.52 -8.14 -0.89
N GLY A 144 -4.53 -8.31 0.01
CA GLY A 144 -4.59 -9.29 1.09
C GLY A 144 -5.07 -8.73 2.41
N ALA A 145 -4.86 -7.42 2.64
CA ALA A 145 -5.11 -6.77 3.92
C ALA A 145 -6.55 -6.93 4.41
N GLU A 146 -7.55 -6.62 3.58
CA GLU A 146 -8.95 -6.74 3.96
C GLU A 146 -9.33 -8.17 4.30
N ARG A 147 -8.82 -9.15 3.53
CA ARG A 147 -9.03 -10.59 3.78
C ARG A 147 -8.41 -11.06 5.10
N MET A 148 -7.19 -10.58 5.42
CA MET A 148 -6.53 -10.89 6.69
C MET A 148 -7.24 -10.25 7.89
N ILE A 149 -7.79 -9.05 7.74
CA ILE A 149 -8.60 -8.39 8.75
C ILE A 149 -9.91 -9.18 8.98
N ALA A 150 -10.56 -9.60 7.91
CA ALA A 150 -11.79 -10.40 7.98
C ALA A 150 -11.58 -11.76 8.66
N HIS A 151 -10.38 -12.31 8.62
CA HIS A 151 -9.97 -13.54 9.32
C HIS A 151 -9.70 -13.34 10.82
N ASP A 152 -10.30 -12.32 11.45
CA ASP A 152 -10.12 -11.96 12.85
C ASP A 152 -8.72 -11.40 13.22
N GLY A 153 -7.98 -10.95 12.20
CA GLY A 153 -6.60 -10.50 12.37
C GLY A 153 -6.41 -9.40 13.41
N LEU A 154 -7.42 -8.56 13.68
CA LEU A 154 -7.32 -7.44 14.62
C LEU A 154 -7.95 -7.67 15.99
N ASN A 155 -8.48 -8.86 16.31
CA ASN A 155 -9.30 -9.05 17.52
C ASN A 155 -8.65 -9.91 18.61
N SER A 156 -7.87 -10.93 18.27
CA SER A 156 -7.38 -11.91 19.25
C SER A 156 -5.84 -11.95 19.35
N PRO A 157 -5.22 -11.15 20.24
CA PRO A 157 -5.77 -10.12 21.11
C PRO A 157 -6.22 -8.89 20.32
N LYS A 158 -7.02 -8.02 20.97
CA LYS A 158 -7.49 -6.78 20.33
C LYS A 158 -6.31 -5.87 19.95
N ILE A 159 -6.16 -5.60 18.68
CA ILE A 159 -5.13 -4.68 18.17
C ILE A 159 -5.60 -3.24 18.35
N LYS A 160 -4.77 -2.43 19.01
CA LYS A 160 -5.05 -1.01 19.25
C LYS A 160 -4.42 -0.11 18.21
N ARG A 161 -3.29 -0.51 17.63
CA ARG A 161 -2.57 0.25 16.60
C ARG A 161 -1.90 -0.69 15.60
N VAL A 162 -1.64 -0.18 14.40
CA VAL A 162 -0.95 -0.91 13.35
C VAL A 162 0.20 -0.08 12.79
N MET A 163 1.28 -0.77 12.44
CA MET A 163 2.45 -0.21 11.77
C MET A 163 2.69 -0.94 10.46
N GLY A 164 3.06 -0.19 9.43
CA GLY A 164 3.57 -0.70 8.17
C GLY A 164 4.73 0.15 7.68
N MET A 165 5.58 -0.43 6.86
CA MET A 165 6.67 0.31 6.23
C MET A 165 6.82 -0.07 4.76
N HIS A 166 7.39 0.83 3.98
CA HIS A 166 7.79 0.59 2.61
C HIS A 166 9.21 1.08 2.36
N VAL A 167 9.90 0.53 1.39
CA VAL A 167 11.19 1.04 0.92
C VAL A 167 11.00 2.29 0.06
N ASP A 168 11.92 3.25 0.16
CA ASP A 168 11.89 4.48 -0.66
C ASP A 168 13.26 4.71 -1.32
N PRO A 169 13.37 4.49 -2.64
CA PRO A 169 14.63 4.68 -3.36
C PRO A 169 15.05 6.15 -3.50
N THR A 170 14.21 7.09 -3.13
CA THR A 170 14.52 8.53 -3.20
C THR A 170 15.11 9.08 -1.91
N VAL A 171 15.11 8.28 -0.85
CA VAL A 171 15.54 8.65 0.51
C VAL A 171 16.84 7.92 0.89
N PRO A 172 17.81 8.59 1.52
CA PRO A 172 19.05 7.95 1.97
C PRO A 172 18.81 6.85 3.00
N THR A 173 19.58 5.76 2.91
CA THR A 173 19.65 4.73 3.96
C THR A 173 19.97 5.37 5.31
N GLY A 174 19.24 4.99 6.35
CA GLY A 174 19.34 5.62 7.68
C GLY A 174 18.37 6.78 7.89
N CYS A 175 17.53 7.10 6.91
CA CYS A 175 16.44 8.05 7.06
C CYS A 175 15.09 7.36 6.90
N ILE A 176 14.06 7.94 7.53
CA ILE A 176 12.66 7.59 7.29
C ILE A 176 11.93 8.75 6.60
N HIS A 177 11.03 8.44 5.70
CA HIS A 177 10.17 9.39 4.99
C HIS A 177 8.73 9.19 5.46
N LEU A 178 8.14 10.20 6.09
CA LEU A 178 6.94 10.06 6.90
C LEU A 178 5.93 11.16 6.60
N ALA A 179 4.70 10.76 6.28
CA ALA A 179 3.56 11.69 6.27
C ALA A 179 2.95 11.77 7.67
N LYS A 180 2.64 12.98 8.13
CA LYS A 180 1.94 13.16 9.43
C LYS A 180 0.52 12.63 9.40
N SER A 181 -0.15 12.68 8.24
CA SER A 181 -1.54 12.26 8.05
C SER A 181 -1.72 11.59 6.68
N ARG A 182 -2.11 12.32 5.64
CA ARG A 182 -2.34 11.78 4.30
C ARG A 182 -1.06 11.18 3.73
N MET A 183 -1.07 9.87 3.47
CA MET A 183 0.09 9.12 2.97
C MET A 183 -0.08 8.72 1.51
N ASN A 184 -1.13 7.94 1.20
CA ASN A 184 -1.42 7.44 -0.14
C ASN A 184 -2.88 7.69 -0.52
N ALA A 185 -3.15 7.79 -1.83
CA ALA A 185 -4.49 7.99 -2.35
C ALA A 185 -5.32 6.70 -2.35
N SER A 186 -6.64 6.88 -2.31
CA SER A 186 -7.61 5.83 -2.62
C SER A 186 -7.64 5.53 -4.11
N THR A 187 -8.14 4.33 -4.45
CA THR A 187 -8.47 3.96 -5.82
C THR A 187 -9.97 3.75 -5.98
N THR A 188 -10.54 4.24 -7.09
CA THR A 188 -11.90 3.90 -7.51
C THR A 188 -11.89 3.73 -9.01
N GLU A 189 -12.31 2.56 -9.51
CA GLU A 189 -12.58 2.35 -10.93
C GLU A 189 -13.87 3.09 -11.30
N LEU A 190 -13.85 3.81 -12.43
CA LEU A 190 -14.97 4.56 -12.95
C LEU A 190 -15.37 4.02 -14.32
N ILE A 191 -16.64 3.62 -14.46
CA ILE A 191 -17.23 3.23 -15.74
C ILE A 191 -18.48 4.09 -15.97
N ILE A 192 -18.61 4.68 -17.15
CA ILE A 192 -19.79 5.44 -17.57
C ILE A 192 -20.29 4.88 -18.87
N ASN A 193 -21.49 4.28 -18.88
CA ASN A 193 -22.18 3.83 -20.05
C ASN A 193 -23.13 4.92 -20.54
N VAL A 194 -22.82 5.54 -21.66
CA VAL A 194 -23.63 6.60 -22.29
C VAL A 194 -24.55 5.95 -23.32
N ASN A 195 -25.86 6.08 -23.14
CA ASN A 195 -26.88 5.53 -24.01
C ASN A 195 -27.62 6.65 -24.77
N GLY A 196 -27.42 6.69 -26.05
CA GLY A 196 -28.12 7.54 -27.02
C GLY A 196 -29.09 6.75 -27.90
N VAL A 197 -29.31 7.22 -29.11
CA VAL A 197 -30.16 6.58 -30.12
C VAL A 197 -29.42 6.61 -31.46
N ALA A 198 -29.07 5.42 -31.99
CA ALA A 198 -28.37 5.32 -33.27
C ALA A 198 -29.26 5.81 -34.42
N CYS A 199 -28.65 6.49 -35.40
CA CYS A 199 -29.33 6.95 -36.61
C CYS A 199 -28.36 7.06 -37.79
N HIS A 200 -28.87 7.32 -38.95
CA HIS A 200 -28.06 7.57 -40.15
C HIS A 200 -27.25 8.86 -39.95
N GLY A 201 -25.94 8.83 -40.17
CA GLY A 201 -25.06 9.99 -39.95
C GLY A 201 -25.43 11.26 -40.75
N ALA A 202 -26.19 11.15 -41.84
CA ALA A 202 -26.73 12.29 -42.58
C ALA A 202 -28.07 12.81 -42.02
N HIS A 203 -28.67 12.10 -41.02
CA HIS A 203 -29.95 12.46 -40.42
C HIS A 203 -29.84 12.46 -38.88
N PRO A 204 -28.94 13.31 -38.29
CA PRO A 204 -28.66 13.33 -36.85
C PRO A 204 -29.88 13.77 -36.00
N ASP A 205 -30.85 14.45 -36.62
CA ASP A 205 -32.14 14.86 -36.05
C ASP A 205 -33.06 13.67 -35.68
N GLN A 206 -32.78 12.47 -36.18
CA GLN A 206 -33.54 11.25 -35.94
C GLN A 206 -32.99 10.40 -34.81
N GLY A 207 -31.93 10.85 -34.13
CA GLY A 207 -31.28 10.09 -33.04
C GLY A 207 -30.64 11.00 -31.99
N VAL A 208 -29.83 10.36 -31.15
CA VAL A 208 -29.00 11.03 -30.13
C VAL A 208 -27.61 10.42 -30.18
N ASP A 209 -26.63 11.18 -30.67
CA ASP A 209 -25.27 10.69 -30.87
C ASP A 209 -24.54 10.57 -29.53
N ALA A 210 -24.35 9.31 -29.09
CA ALA A 210 -23.67 9.02 -27.81
C ALA A 210 -22.18 9.44 -27.81
N ILE A 211 -21.52 9.56 -28.98
CA ILE A 211 -20.12 10.05 -29.04
C ILE A 211 -20.08 11.54 -28.69
N VAL A 212 -20.99 12.34 -29.19
CA VAL A 212 -21.09 13.76 -28.89
C VAL A 212 -21.38 13.94 -27.38
N VAL A 213 -22.34 13.19 -26.84
CA VAL A 213 -22.70 13.25 -25.43
C VAL A 213 -21.53 12.85 -24.53
N ALA A 214 -20.84 11.73 -24.83
CA ALA A 214 -19.68 11.25 -24.08
C ALA A 214 -18.54 12.29 -24.08
N SER A 215 -18.30 12.95 -25.21
CA SER A 215 -17.30 14.01 -25.34
C SER A 215 -17.61 15.18 -24.38
N HIS A 216 -18.88 15.62 -24.30
CA HIS A 216 -19.31 16.65 -23.36
C HIS A 216 -19.17 16.18 -21.88
N ILE A 217 -19.48 14.92 -21.56
CA ILE A 217 -19.27 14.37 -20.24
C ILE A 217 -17.79 14.41 -19.85
N VAL A 218 -16.87 13.96 -20.73
CA VAL A 218 -15.42 14.01 -20.46
C VAL A 218 -14.95 15.43 -20.14
N LEU A 219 -15.38 16.42 -20.93
CA LEU A 219 -15.03 17.83 -20.70
C LEU A 219 -15.63 18.36 -19.40
N ALA A 220 -16.91 18.07 -19.12
CA ALA A 220 -17.59 18.52 -17.92
C ALA A 220 -16.97 17.94 -16.63
N LEU A 221 -16.54 16.69 -16.64
CA LEU A 221 -15.86 16.06 -15.50
C LEU A 221 -14.56 16.78 -15.09
N GLN A 222 -13.87 17.44 -16.02
CA GLN A 222 -12.66 18.23 -15.70
C GLN A 222 -12.95 19.42 -14.77
N THR A 223 -14.21 19.83 -14.69
CA THR A 223 -14.61 20.91 -13.78
C THR A 223 -14.59 20.51 -12.31
N ILE A 224 -14.56 19.21 -12.00
CA ILE A 224 -14.48 18.73 -10.60
C ILE A 224 -13.20 19.25 -9.95
N SER A 225 -12.04 19.06 -10.58
CA SER A 225 -10.77 19.54 -10.05
C SER A 225 -10.60 21.05 -10.19
N SER A 226 -11.12 21.65 -11.28
CA SER A 226 -10.85 23.05 -11.60
C SER A 226 -11.85 24.04 -11.04
N ARG A 227 -13.07 23.60 -10.61
CA ARG A 227 -14.16 24.48 -10.20
C ARG A 227 -14.91 24.05 -8.94
N PHE A 228 -14.99 22.76 -8.65
CA PHE A 228 -15.75 22.26 -7.50
C PHE A 228 -14.87 21.95 -6.30
N ALA A 229 -13.70 21.32 -6.50
CA ALA A 229 -12.75 21.10 -5.42
C ALA A 229 -12.05 22.41 -5.01
N ALA A 230 -11.68 22.53 -3.74
CA ALA A 230 -10.83 23.62 -3.29
C ALA A 230 -9.45 23.54 -4.00
N PRO A 231 -8.85 24.67 -4.39
CA PRO A 231 -7.58 24.68 -5.18
C PRO A 231 -6.42 23.94 -4.52
N THR A 232 -6.45 23.79 -3.20
CA THR A 232 -5.45 23.09 -2.40
C THR A 232 -5.79 21.62 -2.13
N THR A 233 -6.92 21.12 -2.64
CA THR A 233 -7.35 19.73 -2.45
C THR A 233 -6.98 18.91 -3.70
N PRO A 234 -6.01 17.99 -3.60
CA PRO A 234 -5.68 17.11 -4.71
C PRO A 234 -6.84 16.17 -5.05
N VAL A 235 -7.33 16.25 -6.27
CA VAL A 235 -8.37 15.37 -6.81
C VAL A 235 -7.98 14.92 -8.21
N ILE A 236 -8.17 13.64 -8.50
CA ILE A 236 -7.93 13.08 -9.84
C ILE A 236 -9.22 12.40 -10.31
N VAL A 237 -9.66 12.79 -11.51
CA VAL A 237 -10.68 12.10 -12.29
C VAL A 237 -10.13 11.95 -13.70
N THR A 238 -9.71 10.74 -14.04
CA THR A 238 -9.13 10.45 -15.35
C THR A 238 -10.05 9.52 -16.13
N ILE A 239 -10.39 9.87 -17.36
CA ILE A 239 -10.98 8.96 -18.34
C ILE A 239 -9.84 8.43 -19.20
N GLY A 240 -9.50 7.17 -19.02
CA GLY A 240 -8.40 6.51 -19.72
C GLY A 240 -8.79 5.88 -21.05
N THR A 241 -10.07 5.49 -21.20
CA THR A 241 -10.57 4.88 -22.43
C THR A 241 -11.94 5.40 -22.82
N ILE A 242 -12.18 5.47 -24.15
CA ILE A 242 -13.49 5.77 -24.75
C ILE A 242 -13.72 4.79 -25.89
N HIS A 243 -14.81 4.04 -25.84
CA HIS A 243 -15.17 3.07 -26.85
C HIS A 243 -16.62 3.25 -27.27
N GLY A 244 -16.87 3.41 -28.57
CA GLY A 244 -18.21 3.56 -29.10
C GLY A 244 -18.23 3.71 -30.62
N GLY A 245 -19.43 3.65 -31.19
CA GLY A 245 -19.63 3.68 -32.61
C GLY A 245 -19.37 2.34 -33.30
N SER A 246 -19.93 2.16 -34.49
CA SER A 246 -19.81 0.94 -35.30
C SER A 246 -19.34 1.19 -36.71
N LYS A 247 -19.65 2.37 -37.26
CA LYS A 247 -19.30 2.77 -38.63
C LYS A 247 -19.33 4.28 -38.77
N GLU A 248 -18.49 4.84 -39.66
CA GLU A 248 -18.28 6.27 -39.90
C GLU A 248 -19.52 7.05 -40.30
N ASN A 249 -20.53 6.37 -40.87
CA ASN A 249 -21.77 7.01 -41.37
C ASN A 249 -22.99 6.67 -40.48
N VAL A 250 -22.77 6.23 -39.22
CA VAL A 250 -23.82 5.92 -38.27
C VAL A 250 -23.56 6.69 -36.97
N CYS A 251 -24.54 7.48 -36.50
CA CYS A 251 -24.47 8.07 -35.16
C CYS A 251 -24.44 6.96 -34.08
N ALA A 252 -23.53 7.05 -33.15
CA ALA A 252 -23.37 6.03 -32.15
C ALA A 252 -24.54 5.96 -31.17
N GLY A 253 -25.13 4.77 -31.00
CA GLY A 253 -26.17 4.55 -29.99
C GLY A 253 -25.63 4.34 -28.57
N GLN A 254 -24.37 3.93 -28.45
CA GLN A 254 -23.74 3.70 -27.15
C GLN A 254 -22.26 4.07 -27.15
N VAL A 255 -21.77 4.57 -26.00
CA VAL A 255 -20.35 4.78 -25.71
C VAL A 255 -20.06 4.34 -24.29
N LYS A 256 -18.96 3.61 -24.10
CA LYS A 256 -18.41 3.28 -22.80
C LYS A 256 -17.17 4.15 -22.54
N LEU A 257 -17.18 4.86 -21.42
CA LEU A 257 -16.01 5.52 -20.85
C LEU A 257 -15.51 4.68 -19.67
N ALA A 258 -14.20 4.51 -19.52
CA ALA A 258 -13.62 3.91 -18.34
C ALA A 258 -12.42 4.73 -17.87
N GLY A 259 -12.25 4.80 -16.55
CA GLY A 259 -11.26 5.65 -15.94
C GLY A 259 -11.02 5.34 -14.46
N THR A 260 -10.41 6.28 -13.77
CA THR A 260 -10.07 6.14 -12.36
C THR A 260 -10.27 7.44 -11.60
N ILE A 261 -10.61 7.31 -10.31
CA ILE A 261 -10.65 8.38 -9.34
C ILE A 261 -9.56 8.14 -8.30
N ARG A 262 -8.87 9.22 -7.87
CA ARG A 262 -7.94 9.21 -6.74
C ARG A 262 -8.30 10.33 -5.78
N ALA A 263 -8.25 10.05 -4.47
CA ALA A 263 -8.46 11.01 -3.39
C ALA A 263 -7.61 10.64 -2.17
N LEU A 264 -7.21 11.63 -1.40
CA LEU A 264 -6.32 11.47 -0.24
C LEU A 264 -7.04 11.33 1.10
N ASP A 265 -8.36 11.42 1.10
CA ASP A 265 -9.22 11.19 2.25
C ASP A 265 -10.63 10.75 1.82
N PHE A 266 -11.39 10.21 2.76
CA PHE A 266 -12.73 9.68 2.49
C PHE A 266 -13.73 10.77 2.08
N GLU A 267 -13.68 11.94 2.72
CA GLU A 267 -14.58 13.05 2.42
C GLU A 267 -14.39 13.54 0.98
N THR A 268 -13.14 13.74 0.56
CA THR A 268 -12.79 14.11 -0.82
C THR A 268 -13.22 13.02 -1.82
N ARG A 269 -13.03 11.73 -1.50
CA ARG A 269 -13.47 10.65 -2.37
C ARG A 269 -14.98 10.66 -2.59
N ASP A 270 -15.75 10.75 -1.52
CA ASP A 270 -17.21 10.76 -1.59
C ASP A 270 -17.73 12.01 -2.32
N PHE A 271 -17.09 13.16 -2.10
CA PHE A 271 -17.35 14.39 -2.84
C PHE A 271 -17.15 14.20 -4.35
N ILE A 272 -16.03 13.64 -4.78
CA ILE A 272 -15.76 13.39 -6.21
C ILE A 272 -16.78 12.44 -6.81
N LYS A 273 -17.09 11.33 -6.14
CA LYS A 273 -18.05 10.31 -6.60
C LYS A 273 -19.44 10.92 -6.83
N ALA A 274 -19.91 11.75 -5.89
CA ALA A 274 -21.20 12.44 -6.01
C ALA A 274 -21.22 13.40 -7.22
N HIS A 275 -20.14 14.16 -7.42
CA HIS A 275 -20.05 15.09 -8.55
C HIS A 275 -19.91 14.39 -9.90
N VAL A 276 -19.12 13.32 -9.99
CA VAL A 276 -19.02 12.51 -11.22
C VAL A 276 -20.40 12.01 -11.64
N LYS A 277 -21.15 11.42 -10.72
CA LYS A 277 -22.51 10.94 -10.99
C LYS A 277 -23.42 12.05 -11.47
N THR A 278 -23.51 13.14 -10.70
CA THR A 278 -24.36 14.27 -11.02
C THR A 278 -24.04 14.89 -12.37
N ILE A 279 -22.76 15.11 -12.67
CA ILE A 279 -22.31 15.73 -13.94
C ILE A 279 -22.62 14.78 -15.11
N ALA A 280 -22.29 13.50 -15.00
CA ALA A 280 -22.49 12.56 -16.11
C ALA A 280 -23.97 12.39 -16.45
N GLU A 281 -24.82 12.14 -15.44
CA GLU A 281 -26.26 11.93 -15.63
C GLU A 281 -26.96 13.19 -16.18
N ASN A 282 -26.69 14.36 -15.62
CA ASN A 282 -27.34 15.61 -16.08
C ASN A 282 -26.80 16.09 -17.43
N THR A 283 -25.50 15.88 -17.73
CA THR A 283 -24.98 16.17 -19.07
C THR A 283 -25.65 15.29 -20.12
N ALA A 284 -25.77 13.99 -19.87
CA ALA A 284 -26.47 13.09 -20.77
C ALA A 284 -27.93 13.51 -20.98
N ALA A 285 -28.64 13.80 -19.90
CA ALA A 285 -30.04 14.22 -19.95
C ALA A 285 -30.24 15.52 -20.75
N ALA A 286 -29.32 16.49 -20.65
CA ALA A 286 -29.38 17.75 -21.38
C ALA A 286 -29.32 17.55 -22.93
N PHE A 287 -28.75 16.43 -23.38
CA PHE A 287 -28.70 16.04 -24.81
C PHE A 287 -29.78 15.02 -25.19
N GLY A 288 -30.68 14.65 -24.30
CA GLY A 288 -31.70 13.62 -24.57
C GLY A 288 -31.19 12.18 -24.50
N ALA A 289 -30.00 11.99 -23.92
CA ALA A 289 -29.39 10.68 -23.67
C ALA A 289 -29.55 10.28 -22.17
N SER A 290 -29.03 9.11 -21.83
CA SER A 290 -28.84 8.72 -20.42
C SER A 290 -27.40 8.26 -20.19
N ALA A 291 -26.92 8.40 -18.95
CA ALA A 291 -25.64 7.85 -18.51
C ALA A 291 -25.86 6.98 -17.26
N GLU A 292 -25.31 5.77 -17.28
CA GLU A 292 -25.20 4.88 -16.13
C GLU A 292 -23.78 4.99 -15.59
N VAL A 293 -23.63 5.34 -14.32
CA VAL A 293 -22.32 5.53 -13.67
C VAL A 293 -22.09 4.41 -12.67
N ILE A 294 -21.05 3.61 -12.92
CA ILE A 294 -20.62 2.50 -12.08
C ILE A 294 -19.27 2.88 -11.46
N MET A 295 -19.14 2.77 -10.14
CA MET A 295 -17.93 3.07 -9.39
C MET A 295 -17.61 1.91 -8.47
N ASN A 296 -16.48 1.27 -8.71
CA ASN A 296 -15.98 0.16 -7.90
C ASN A 296 -14.82 0.69 -7.04
N ASP A 297 -15.04 0.82 -5.74
CA ASP A 297 -13.99 1.22 -4.83
C ASP A 297 -12.97 0.08 -4.68
N GLY A 298 -11.70 0.43 -4.90
CA GLY A 298 -10.55 -0.39 -4.55
C GLY A 298 -10.00 0.04 -3.19
N TYR A 299 -8.69 0.25 -3.10
CA TYR A 299 -8.05 0.58 -1.83
C TYR A 299 -8.57 1.92 -1.26
N PRO A 300 -8.84 1.97 0.06
CA PRO A 300 -9.21 3.22 0.73
C PRO A 300 -8.02 4.20 0.76
N PRO A 301 -8.23 5.48 1.12
CA PRO A 301 -7.11 6.39 1.33
C PRO A 301 -6.30 5.93 2.55
N LEU A 302 -4.97 5.90 2.41
CA LEU A 302 -4.06 5.60 3.50
C LEU A 302 -3.80 6.87 4.28
N VAL A 303 -4.32 6.91 5.50
CA VAL A 303 -4.23 8.06 6.39
C VAL A 303 -3.59 7.63 7.70
N ASN A 304 -2.43 8.20 8.00
CA ASN A 304 -1.74 7.99 9.25
C ASN A 304 -2.45 8.68 10.41
N ASP A 305 -2.48 8.04 11.57
CA ASP A 305 -2.83 8.69 12.83
C ASP A 305 -1.70 9.64 13.25
N VAL A 306 -2.03 10.92 13.43
CA VAL A 306 -1.04 11.97 13.69
C VAL A 306 -0.22 11.70 14.95
N ALA A 307 -0.86 11.24 16.03
CA ALA A 307 -0.17 10.97 17.29
C ALA A 307 0.81 9.80 17.13
N THR A 308 0.39 8.75 16.43
CA THR A 308 1.23 7.59 16.13
C THR A 308 2.40 7.97 15.22
N SER A 309 2.17 8.78 14.18
CA SER A 309 3.25 9.28 13.30
C SER A 309 4.30 10.09 14.06
N LEU A 310 3.87 10.98 14.93
CA LEU A 310 4.79 11.78 15.74
C LEU A 310 5.58 10.93 16.74
N ALA A 311 4.96 9.88 17.31
CA ALA A 311 5.66 8.94 18.17
C ALA A 311 6.75 8.16 17.41
N ILE A 312 6.50 7.74 16.19
CA ILE A 312 7.50 7.07 15.35
C ILE A 312 8.61 8.05 14.91
N ALA A 313 8.27 9.29 14.58
CA ALA A 313 9.27 10.32 14.30
C ALA A 313 10.21 10.55 15.50
N ASP A 314 9.66 10.65 16.71
CA ASP A 314 10.45 10.81 17.95
C ASP A 314 11.41 9.63 18.18
N VAL A 315 10.95 8.40 17.92
CA VAL A 315 11.80 7.21 17.98
C VAL A 315 12.95 7.29 16.97
N ALA A 316 12.68 7.66 15.72
CA ALA A 316 13.72 7.77 14.70
C ALA A 316 14.76 8.85 15.04
N GLU A 317 14.32 10.05 15.40
CA GLU A 317 15.22 11.16 15.78
C GLU A 317 16.12 10.78 16.96
N LYS A 318 15.59 10.06 17.95
CA LYS A 318 16.32 9.62 19.12
C LYS A 318 17.28 8.47 18.83
N GLU A 319 16.87 7.49 18.05
CA GLU A 319 17.56 6.21 17.95
C GLU A 319 18.44 6.09 16.70
N ILE A 320 18.04 6.69 15.57
CA ILE A 320 18.88 6.77 14.38
C ILE A 320 19.77 8.00 14.46
N GLY A 321 19.19 9.16 14.78
CA GLY A 321 19.91 10.39 14.93
C GLY A 321 19.10 11.60 14.47
N ARG A 322 19.53 12.77 14.89
CA ARG A 322 18.88 14.02 14.53
C ARG A 322 18.92 14.24 13.01
N GLY A 323 17.76 14.52 12.41
CA GLY A 323 17.60 14.71 10.98
C GLY A 323 17.35 13.42 10.20
N SER A 324 17.15 12.27 10.89
CA SER A 324 16.78 11.01 10.26
C SER A 324 15.32 10.97 9.78
N VAL A 325 14.50 11.95 10.17
CA VAL A 325 13.10 12.05 9.75
C VAL A 325 12.96 13.12 8.68
N ILE A 326 12.53 12.71 7.50
CA ILE A 326 12.13 13.58 6.40
C ILE A 326 10.60 13.56 6.36
N PHE A 327 9.96 14.68 6.67
CA PHE A 327 8.52 14.77 6.51
C PHE A 327 8.16 14.99 5.04
N MET A 328 7.16 14.23 4.55
CA MET A 328 6.64 14.41 3.20
C MET A 328 5.99 15.79 3.07
N ASP A 329 6.38 16.52 2.04
CA ASP A 329 5.72 17.77 1.66
C ASP A 329 4.37 17.48 0.99
N ASP A 330 4.36 16.50 0.08
CA ASP A 330 3.19 16.06 -0.66
C ASP A 330 2.95 14.55 -0.48
N PRO A 331 1.68 14.10 -0.30
CA PRO A 331 1.32 12.69 -0.23
C PRO A 331 1.46 12.02 -1.59
N SER A 332 1.66 10.68 -1.58
CA SER A 332 1.67 9.87 -2.79
C SER A 332 0.26 9.74 -3.40
N LEU A 333 0.18 9.76 -4.73
CA LEU A 333 -1.04 9.39 -5.46
C LEU A 333 -1.08 7.90 -5.85
N GLY A 334 -0.03 7.13 -5.50
CA GLY A 334 -0.07 5.68 -5.44
C GLY A 334 -1.05 5.19 -4.38
N ALA A 335 -1.32 3.91 -4.36
CA ALA A 335 -2.19 3.28 -3.37
C ALA A 335 -1.48 2.08 -2.75
N ASP A 336 -1.86 1.72 -1.53
CA ASP A 336 -1.39 0.55 -0.80
C ASP A 336 -2.55 0.02 0.05
N ASP A 337 -2.76 -1.28 0.05
CA ASP A 337 -3.88 -1.90 0.74
C ASP A 337 -3.70 -1.94 2.28
N PHE A 338 -2.53 -1.55 2.80
CA PHE A 338 -2.35 -1.25 4.22
C PHE A 338 -3.37 -0.22 4.73
N ALA A 339 -3.91 0.58 3.83
CA ALA A 339 -5.01 1.50 4.09
C ALA A 339 -6.24 0.83 4.73
N TYR A 340 -6.48 -0.46 4.46
CA TYR A 340 -7.55 -1.20 5.15
C TYR A 340 -7.28 -1.32 6.65
N PHE A 341 -6.04 -1.55 7.07
CA PHE A 341 -5.68 -1.59 8.49
C PHE A 341 -5.89 -0.23 9.15
N THR A 342 -5.38 0.87 8.54
CA THR A 342 -5.52 2.21 9.11
C THR A 342 -6.96 2.71 9.09
N SER A 343 -7.84 2.15 8.26
CA SER A 343 -9.27 2.43 8.28
C SER A 343 -10.01 1.79 9.47
N LYS A 344 -9.40 0.81 10.14
CA LYS A 344 -10.02 0.06 11.26
C LYS A 344 -9.44 0.46 12.61
N VAL A 345 -8.15 0.72 12.68
CA VAL A 345 -7.45 1.09 13.92
C VAL A 345 -6.45 2.21 13.63
N PRO A 346 -6.14 3.08 14.61
CA PRO A 346 -5.07 4.07 14.44
C PRO A 346 -3.77 3.40 14.00
N GLY A 347 -3.11 3.97 13.00
CA GLY A 347 -1.89 3.36 12.47
C GLY A 347 -0.94 4.35 11.83
N VAL A 348 0.24 3.87 11.49
CA VAL A 348 1.26 4.62 10.78
C VAL A 348 1.88 3.77 9.67
N TYR A 349 2.00 4.38 8.53
CA TYR A 349 2.80 3.91 7.42
C TYR A 349 3.94 4.89 7.19
N PHE A 350 5.16 4.38 7.10
CA PHE A 350 6.35 5.19 6.87
C PHE A 350 7.27 4.50 5.87
N ASN A 351 8.08 5.27 5.16
CA ASN A 351 9.06 4.70 4.24
C ASN A 351 10.45 4.72 4.88
N ILE A 352 11.26 3.70 4.56
CA ILE A 352 12.68 3.66 4.89
C ILE A 352 13.51 3.96 3.65
N GLY A 353 14.53 4.79 3.80
CA GLY A 353 15.44 5.12 2.73
C GLY A 353 16.32 3.94 2.31
N THR A 354 16.60 3.83 1.03
CA THR A 354 17.30 2.68 0.44
C THR A 354 18.44 3.01 -0.51
N TYR A 355 19.00 4.24 -0.47
CA TYR A 355 20.21 4.53 -1.24
C TYR A 355 21.34 5.08 -0.38
N LYS A 356 22.58 4.79 -0.77
CA LYS A 356 23.77 5.37 -0.14
C LYS A 356 23.98 6.79 -0.62
N GLU A 357 24.14 7.74 0.32
CA GLU A 357 24.48 9.11 -0.01
C GLU A 357 25.81 9.17 -0.82
N GLY A 358 25.81 9.95 -1.90
CA GLY A 358 26.95 10.07 -2.81
C GLY A 358 27.03 9.00 -3.92
N GLN A 359 26.13 8.02 -3.95
CA GLN A 359 25.95 7.11 -5.08
C GLN A 359 24.82 7.59 -6.00
N ALA A 360 24.75 7.03 -7.21
CA ALA A 360 23.60 7.24 -8.07
C ALA A 360 22.32 6.71 -7.37
N LEU A 361 21.22 7.44 -7.46
CA LEU A 361 19.94 6.97 -6.95
C LEU A 361 19.61 5.61 -7.57
N PRO A 362 19.11 4.64 -6.77
CA PRO A 362 18.55 3.41 -7.30
C PRO A 362 17.44 3.73 -8.29
N GLN A 363 17.14 2.80 -9.15
CA GLN A 363 15.99 2.93 -10.03
C GLN A 363 14.70 2.99 -9.19
N ALA A 364 13.68 3.63 -9.75
CA ALA A 364 12.37 3.70 -9.09
C ALA A 364 11.80 2.30 -8.82
N LEU A 365 10.84 2.24 -7.92
CA LEU A 365 10.01 1.04 -7.72
C LEU A 365 9.38 0.60 -9.05
N HIS A 366 9.09 -0.68 -9.20
CA HIS A 366 8.56 -1.31 -10.42
C HIS A 366 9.50 -1.21 -11.64
N ASN A 367 10.78 -0.92 -11.42
CA ASN A 367 11.80 -0.90 -12.47
C ASN A 367 12.62 -2.19 -12.48
N GLU A 368 12.90 -2.72 -13.65
CA GLU A 368 13.66 -3.94 -13.86
C GLU A 368 15.12 -3.91 -13.34
N ASN A 369 15.62 -2.72 -13.03
CA ASN A 369 16.95 -2.50 -12.46
C ASN A 369 16.90 -2.01 -11.00
N PHE A 370 15.76 -2.16 -10.31
CA PHE A 370 15.64 -1.77 -8.90
C PHE A 370 16.58 -2.60 -8.02
N ALA A 371 17.53 -1.93 -7.38
CA ALA A 371 18.57 -2.55 -6.55
C ALA A 371 18.83 -1.69 -5.30
N PRO A 372 18.03 -1.86 -4.24
CA PRO A 372 18.14 -1.07 -3.01
C PRO A 372 19.35 -1.46 -2.17
N ASP A 373 19.83 -0.53 -1.33
CA ASP A 373 20.87 -0.79 -0.34
C ASP A 373 20.34 -1.69 0.79
N GLU A 374 20.94 -2.87 0.96
CA GLU A 374 20.52 -3.85 1.98
C GLU A 374 20.73 -3.37 3.44
N GLU A 375 21.58 -2.35 3.66
CA GLU A 375 21.75 -1.75 4.99
C GLU A 375 20.42 -1.17 5.54
N CYS A 376 19.46 -0.84 4.68
CA CYS A 376 18.13 -0.37 5.09
C CYS A 376 17.39 -1.39 5.98
N ILE A 377 17.69 -2.68 5.88
CA ILE A 377 17.12 -3.75 6.70
C ILE A 377 17.35 -3.46 8.18
N LYS A 378 18.56 -3.02 8.57
CA LYS A 378 18.88 -2.68 9.96
C LYS A 378 17.96 -1.60 10.53
N TYR A 379 17.74 -0.55 9.73
CA TYR A 379 16.90 0.58 10.12
C TYR A 379 15.41 0.19 10.14
N GLY A 380 14.97 -0.63 9.19
CA GLY A 380 13.62 -1.17 9.18
C GLY A 380 13.32 -2.02 10.42
N VAL A 381 14.23 -2.96 10.78
CA VAL A 381 14.11 -3.77 12.00
C VAL A 381 14.10 -2.88 13.24
N LEU A 382 15.04 -1.92 13.32
CA LEU A 382 15.12 -0.97 14.46
C LEU A 382 13.81 -0.21 14.64
N MET A 383 13.26 0.34 13.56
CA MET A 383 12.03 1.13 13.61
C MET A 383 10.81 0.28 13.93
N ASN A 384 10.69 -0.95 13.39
CA ASN A 384 9.61 -1.84 13.74
C ASN A 384 9.64 -2.24 15.22
N VAL A 385 10.84 -2.57 15.75
CA VAL A 385 10.96 -2.99 17.16
C VAL A 385 10.74 -1.81 18.10
N LEU A 386 11.52 -0.73 17.97
CA LEU A 386 11.44 0.39 18.92
C LEU A 386 10.16 1.20 18.77
N GLY A 387 9.63 1.30 17.56
CA GLY A 387 8.31 1.88 17.31
C GLY A 387 7.21 1.10 18.02
N ALA A 388 7.22 -0.22 17.88
CA ALA A 388 6.26 -1.10 18.53
C ALA A 388 6.32 -1.01 20.06
N LEU A 389 7.52 -1.04 20.63
CA LEU A 389 7.70 -0.89 22.09
C LEU A 389 7.19 0.45 22.60
N ARG A 390 7.49 1.55 21.87
CA ARG A 390 6.99 2.89 22.19
C ARG A 390 5.46 2.94 22.21
N LEU A 391 4.81 2.34 21.22
CA LEU A 391 3.36 2.32 21.12
C LEU A 391 2.70 1.44 22.18
N LEU A 392 3.30 0.29 22.54
CA LEU A 392 2.85 -0.56 23.65
C LEU A 392 2.93 0.18 24.98
N ASP A 393 4.02 0.92 25.26
CA ASP A 393 4.18 1.74 26.45
C ASP A 393 3.11 2.81 26.60
N GLU A 394 2.79 3.51 25.50
CA GLU A 394 1.74 4.52 25.49
C GLU A 394 0.34 3.94 25.71
N ASP A 395 0.08 2.75 25.18
CA ASP A 395 -1.23 2.09 25.30
C ASP A 395 -1.42 1.46 26.67
N GLU A 396 -0.34 1.02 27.33
CA GLU A 396 -0.36 0.63 28.74
C GLU A 396 -0.73 1.80 29.65
N ALA A 397 -0.12 2.96 29.43
CA ALA A 397 -0.38 4.15 30.22
C ALA A 397 -1.83 4.69 30.12
N LYS A 398 -2.58 4.26 29.08
CA LYS A 398 -3.98 4.64 28.85
C LYS A 398 -4.97 3.55 29.26
N ALA A 399 -4.52 2.35 29.63
CA ALA A 399 -5.34 1.20 30.00
C ALA A 399 -5.65 1.15 31.50
#